data_18819d85ec8561a5994bcc3fda0b239d
#
_entry.id   18819d85ec8561a5994bcc3fda0b239d
#
_cell.length_a   1.000
_cell.length_b   1.000
_cell.length_c   1.000
_cell.angle_alpha   90.00
_cell.angle_beta   90.00
_cell.angle_gamma   90.00
#
_symmetry.space_group_name_H-M   'P 1'
#
loop_
_entity.id
_entity.type
_entity.pdbx_description
1 polymer ?
#
loop_
_entity_poly.entity_id
_entity_poly.type
_entity_poly.pdbx_seq_one_letter_code
_entity_poly.pdbx_strand_id
1 'polypeptide(L)'
;SHTDSICTGCARGCNMETWVRDNIVKRLIPRENMDVNQYWMCDYGRLNTYKFINDEATRVKSPMMREEDVSQDAGGLKDCDWDDAIARVISEIKNYKGDEIAFIASAYSTLEDNFVLQRFAKEIVGSDNIAYIPHIEGEDDKLLLRADKTPNANGLKLLGIEPINGKFIDKILNKQFKMVYIMNDSLGRLERTEEIAKSIEIAVLHISNFYEQSHKATVVLPSATYAEINGTFVNFQSRVQRIKPAVATLEQERLPGDFAVSRLDKFGAHNDRWTKGTRFNARPAWKVISQMAKVLGSEFGYDNTEEVFDDIAAKIPALAGMSY
;
A
#
# COMPACT_ATOMS: atom_id res chain seq x y z
N SER A 1 -14.77 -18.95 2.57
CA SER A 1 -15.16 -17.69 3.25
C SER A 1 -15.39 -16.58 2.26
N HIS A 2 -16.11 -15.55 2.66
CA HIS A 2 -16.25 -14.30 1.94
C HIS A 2 -16.09 -13.15 2.93
N THR A 3 -15.61 -12.02 2.44
CA THR A 3 -15.33 -10.83 3.25
C THR A 3 -15.78 -9.60 2.48
N ASP A 4 -16.51 -8.72 3.16
CA ASP A 4 -16.94 -7.43 2.62
C ASP A 4 -15.72 -6.53 2.39
N SER A 5 -15.64 -5.94 1.20
CA SER A 5 -14.54 -5.07 0.79
C SER A 5 -15.00 -4.09 -0.28
N ILE A 6 -14.06 -3.36 -0.85
CA ILE A 6 -14.27 -2.51 -2.01
C ILE A 6 -13.31 -2.87 -3.14
N CYS A 7 -13.74 -2.61 -4.37
CA CYS A 7 -12.91 -2.78 -5.55
C CYS A 7 -11.87 -1.65 -5.65
N THR A 8 -10.62 -2.02 -5.84
CA THR A 8 -9.48 -1.10 -5.98
C THR A 8 -9.12 -0.83 -7.44
N GLY A 9 -9.96 -1.18 -8.41
CA GLY A 9 -9.67 -1.07 -9.83
C GLY A 9 -9.81 0.33 -10.42
N CYS A 10 -10.52 1.23 -9.74
CA CYS A 10 -10.66 2.63 -10.15
C CYS A 10 -11.21 3.49 -8.99
N ALA A 11 -11.25 4.79 -9.20
CA ALA A 11 -11.73 5.76 -8.20
C ALA A 11 -13.19 5.60 -7.75
N ARG A 12 -13.98 4.72 -8.38
CA ARG A 12 -15.38 4.43 -7.98
C ARG A 12 -15.45 3.78 -6.61
N GLY A 13 -14.61 2.77 -6.32
CA GLY A 13 -14.65 2.02 -5.07
C GLY A 13 -15.94 1.19 -4.93
N CYS A 14 -16.33 0.41 -5.95
CA CYS A 14 -17.52 -0.44 -5.91
C CYS A 14 -17.49 -1.38 -4.70
N ASN A 15 -18.60 -1.48 -3.98
CA ASN A 15 -18.72 -2.44 -2.87
C ASN A 15 -18.76 -3.86 -3.43
N MET A 16 -17.99 -4.74 -2.81
CA MET A 16 -17.88 -6.14 -3.24
C MET A 16 -17.65 -7.08 -2.07
N GLU A 17 -17.83 -8.36 -2.33
CA GLU A 17 -17.38 -9.46 -1.50
C GLU A 17 -16.14 -10.11 -2.14
N THR A 18 -15.10 -10.34 -1.35
CA THR A 18 -13.93 -11.13 -1.74
C THR A 18 -14.13 -12.58 -1.28
N TRP A 19 -14.24 -13.49 -2.24
CA TRP A 19 -14.43 -14.91 -1.97
C TRP A 19 -13.10 -15.65 -1.99
N VAL A 20 -12.81 -16.33 -0.89
CA VAL A 20 -11.51 -16.98 -0.62
C VAL A 20 -11.69 -18.45 -0.32
N ARG A 21 -10.80 -19.27 -0.86
CA ARG A 21 -10.62 -20.68 -0.50
C ARG A 21 -9.13 -21.01 -0.43
N ASP A 22 -8.72 -21.65 0.65
CA ASP A 22 -7.34 -22.05 0.89
C ASP A 22 -6.36 -20.87 0.78
N ASN A 23 -6.72 -19.74 1.37
CA ASN A 23 -5.99 -18.46 1.33
C ASN A 23 -5.78 -17.86 -0.07
N ILE A 24 -6.56 -18.29 -1.05
CA ILE A 24 -6.49 -17.82 -2.44
C ILE A 24 -7.79 -17.11 -2.78
N VAL A 25 -7.71 -15.87 -3.26
CA VAL A 25 -8.88 -15.15 -3.78
C VAL A 25 -9.36 -15.84 -5.05
N LYS A 26 -10.60 -16.35 -5.04
CA LYS A 26 -11.19 -17.10 -6.16
C LYS A 26 -12.03 -16.23 -7.07
N ARG A 27 -12.72 -15.23 -6.51
CA ARG A 27 -13.56 -14.31 -7.27
C ARG A 27 -13.96 -13.10 -6.43
N LEU A 28 -14.38 -12.05 -7.13
CA LEU A 28 -15.03 -10.86 -6.57
C LEU A 28 -16.47 -10.84 -7.02
N ILE A 29 -17.37 -10.53 -6.09
CA ILE A 29 -18.83 -10.46 -6.35
C ILE A 29 -19.31 -9.07 -5.95
N PRO A 30 -20.12 -8.37 -6.77
CA PRO A 30 -20.68 -7.09 -6.38
C PRO A 30 -21.57 -7.26 -5.15
N ARG A 31 -21.46 -6.33 -4.23
CA ARG A 31 -22.36 -6.16 -3.08
C ARG A 31 -23.17 -4.89 -3.29
N GLU A 32 -24.44 -4.96 -2.97
CA GLU A 32 -25.35 -3.82 -3.13
C GLU A 32 -24.89 -2.61 -2.32
N ASN A 33 -24.79 -1.47 -3.01
CA ASN A 33 -24.70 -0.15 -2.42
C ASN A 33 -25.28 0.88 -3.39
N MET A 34 -26.49 1.34 -3.08
CA MET A 34 -27.26 2.23 -3.97
C MET A 34 -26.57 3.56 -4.25
N ASP A 35 -25.71 4.03 -3.33
CA ASP A 35 -24.99 5.31 -3.47
C ASP A 35 -23.68 5.20 -4.27
N VAL A 36 -23.14 3.99 -4.46
CA VAL A 36 -21.83 3.78 -5.09
C VAL A 36 -21.95 3.01 -6.40
N ASN A 37 -22.39 1.77 -6.36
CA ASN A 37 -22.38 0.86 -7.51
C ASN A 37 -23.73 0.15 -7.74
N GLN A 38 -24.74 0.51 -6.97
CA GLN A 38 -26.02 -0.18 -6.98
C GLN A 38 -25.82 -1.70 -6.81
N TYR A 39 -26.10 -2.48 -7.86
CA TYR A 39 -25.93 -3.94 -7.89
C TYR A 39 -24.76 -4.39 -8.78
N TRP A 40 -24.02 -3.45 -9.38
CA TRP A 40 -23.13 -3.74 -10.49
C TRP A 40 -21.65 -3.72 -10.09
N MET A 41 -20.87 -4.42 -10.86
CA MET A 41 -19.40 -4.34 -10.87
C MET A 41 -18.92 -4.54 -12.30
N CYS A 42 -18.00 -3.70 -12.78
CA CYS A 42 -17.46 -3.82 -14.13
C CYS A 42 -16.55 -5.06 -14.25
N ASP A 43 -16.42 -5.59 -15.46
CA ASP A 43 -15.60 -6.77 -15.73
C ASP A 43 -14.12 -6.51 -15.42
N TYR A 44 -13.61 -5.30 -15.66
CA TYR A 44 -12.23 -4.95 -15.28
C TYR A 44 -11.97 -5.18 -13.78
N GLY A 45 -12.81 -4.59 -12.92
CA GLY A 45 -12.71 -4.76 -11.48
C GLY A 45 -12.91 -6.21 -11.04
N ARG A 46 -13.94 -6.86 -11.60
CA ARG A 46 -14.32 -8.23 -11.22
C ARG A 46 -13.29 -9.28 -11.59
N LEU A 47 -12.62 -9.14 -12.73
CA LEU A 47 -11.78 -10.19 -13.31
C LEU A 47 -10.28 -9.96 -13.13
N ASN A 48 -9.85 -8.72 -12.86
CA ASN A 48 -8.43 -8.39 -12.88
C ASN A 48 -7.85 -7.93 -11.53
N THR A 49 -8.61 -7.23 -10.70
CA THR A 49 -8.08 -6.53 -9.52
C THR A 49 -7.64 -7.43 -8.36
N TYR A 50 -7.80 -8.74 -8.47
CA TYR A 50 -7.33 -9.71 -7.48
C TYR A 50 -6.22 -10.65 -7.99
N LYS A 51 -5.94 -10.67 -9.29
CA LYS A 51 -4.98 -11.61 -9.87
C LYS A 51 -3.59 -11.47 -9.26
N PHE A 52 -3.14 -10.23 -9.06
CA PHE A 52 -1.83 -9.94 -8.50
C PHE A 52 -1.66 -10.41 -7.05
N ILE A 53 -2.76 -10.54 -6.29
CA ILE A 53 -2.73 -11.05 -4.90
C ILE A 53 -2.27 -12.50 -4.86
N ASN A 54 -2.73 -13.29 -5.84
CA ASN A 54 -2.46 -14.72 -5.92
C ASN A 54 -1.22 -15.05 -6.77
N ASP A 55 -0.62 -14.06 -7.42
CA ASP A 55 0.48 -14.27 -8.38
C ASP A 55 1.79 -14.49 -7.65
N GLU A 56 2.06 -15.75 -7.31
CA GLU A 56 3.29 -16.15 -6.62
C GLU A 56 4.58 -15.83 -7.40
N ALA A 57 4.51 -15.60 -8.70
CA ALA A 57 5.67 -15.28 -9.51
C ALA A 57 6.14 -13.83 -9.30
N THR A 58 5.19 -12.91 -9.06
CA THR A 58 5.50 -11.49 -8.88
C THR A 58 5.41 -11.03 -7.42
N ARG A 59 4.74 -11.78 -6.52
CA ARG A 59 4.62 -11.42 -5.10
C ARG A 59 5.99 -11.32 -4.43
N VAL A 60 6.21 -10.22 -3.72
CA VAL A 60 7.35 -10.08 -2.79
C VAL A 60 7.06 -10.95 -1.57
N LYS A 61 7.87 -11.99 -1.37
CA LYS A 61 7.64 -13.05 -0.37
C LYS A 61 8.34 -12.81 0.95
N SER A 62 9.45 -12.09 0.92
CA SER A 62 10.31 -11.76 2.06
C SER A 62 10.99 -10.41 1.83
N PRO A 63 11.47 -9.74 2.88
CA PRO A 63 12.34 -8.59 2.71
C PRO A 63 13.61 -8.98 1.94
N MET A 64 14.10 -8.07 1.11
CA MET A 64 15.32 -8.28 0.33
C MET A 64 16.18 -7.04 0.38
N MET A 65 17.48 -7.21 0.33
CA MET A 65 18.43 -6.12 0.20
C MET A 65 19.55 -6.46 -0.79
N ARG A 66 20.13 -5.42 -1.37
CA ARG A 66 21.27 -5.53 -2.25
C ARG A 66 22.56 -5.56 -1.43
N GLU A 67 23.51 -6.38 -1.82
CA GLU A 67 24.87 -6.34 -1.29
C GLU A 67 25.56 -5.03 -1.68
N GLU A 68 26.39 -4.49 -0.79
CA GLU A 68 26.98 -3.15 -0.95
C GLU A 68 27.90 -3.03 -2.18
N ASP A 69 28.58 -4.09 -2.55
CA ASP A 69 29.54 -4.11 -3.66
C ASP A 69 28.90 -4.48 -5.03
N VAL A 70 27.58 -4.63 -5.10
CA VAL A 70 26.89 -5.05 -6.32
C VAL A 70 26.18 -3.87 -6.98
N SER A 71 26.54 -3.57 -8.24
CA SER A 71 25.90 -2.49 -9.00
C SER A 71 24.40 -2.75 -9.22
N GLN A 72 23.62 -1.69 -9.36
CA GLN A 72 22.16 -1.78 -9.59
C GLN A 72 21.80 -2.59 -10.84
N ASP A 73 22.64 -2.58 -11.85
CA ASP A 73 22.40 -3.29 -13.12
C ASP A 73 22.78 -4.79 -13.05
N ALA A 74 23.54 -5.21 -12.04
CA ALA A 74 24.04 -6.59 -11.92
C ALA A 74 23.07 -7.55 -11.21
N GLY A 75 21.86 -7.10 -10.82
CA GLY A 75 20.97 -7.85 -9.94
C GLY A 75 21.47 -7.83 -8.50
N GLY A 76 21.37 -8.92 -7.75
CA GLY A 76 21.97 -9.03 -6.41
C GLY A 76 21.07 -8.72 -5.24
N LEU A 77 19.73 -8.63 -5.44
CA LEU A 77 18.79 -8.65 -4.33
C LEU A 77 18.78 -10.05 -3.71
N LYS A 78 18.97 -10.14 -2.40
CA LYS A 78 18.94 -11.36 -1.61
C LYS A 78 17.92 -11.26 -0.49
N ASP A 79 17.27 -12.36 -0.19
CA ASP A 79 16.37 -12.45 0.97
C ASP A 79 17.13 -12.13 2.26
N CYS A 80 16.47 -11.41 3.16
CA CYS A 80 16.99 -11.07 4.49
C CYS A 80 15.83 -11.03 5.50
N ASP A 81 16.17 -10.87 6.77
CA ASP A 81 15.18 -10.67 7.81
C ASP A 81 14.64 -9.23 7.83
N TRP A 82 13.47 -9.05 8.46
CA TRP A 82 12.86 -7.73 8.61
C TRP A 82 13.75 -6.74 9.35
N ASP A 83 14.43 -7.21 10.40
CA ASP A 83 15.28 -6.33 11.22
C ASP A 83 16.49 -5.84 10.42
N ASP A 84 17.10 -6.69 9.59
CA ASP A 84 18.21 -6.33 8.72
C ASP A 84 17.76 -5.34 7.63
N ALA A 85 16.60 -5.61 6.99
CA ALA A 85 16.06 -4.73 5.97
C ALA A 85 15.71 -3.34 6.54
N ILE A 86 15.07 -3.29 7.72
CA ILE A 86 14.74 -2.04 8.40
C ILE A 86 16.03 -1.32 8.82
N ALA A 87 17.00 -2.02 9.39
CA ALA A 87 18.30 -1.43 9.77
C ALA A 87 19.00 -0.81 8.56
N ARG A 88 18.98 -1.47 7.41
CA ARG A 88 19.52 -0.93 6.17
C ARG A 88 18.81 0.34 5.72
N VAL A 89 17.47 0.37 5.70
CA VAL A 89 16.70 1.58 5.35
C VAL A 89 17.02 2.73 6.30
N ILE A 90 17.10 2.46 7.61
CA ILE A 90 17.44 3.46 8.63
C ILE A 90 18.88 3.99 8.44
N SER A 91 19.82 3.11 8.12
CA SER A 91 21.20 3.53 7.80
C SER A 91 21.23 4.50 6.63
N GLU A 92 20.50 4.19 5.56
CA GLU A 92 20.43 5.08 4.39
C GLU A 92 19.76 6.42 4.73
N ILE A 93 18.67 6.42 5.50
CA ILE A 93 18.03 7.67 5.95
C ILE A 93 18.99 8.55 6.74
N LYS A 94 19.82 7.97 7.60
CA LYS A 94 20.78 8.72 8.44
C LYS A 94 21.94 9.32 7.63
N ASN A 95 22.22 8.80 6.44
CA ASN A 95 23.29 9.28 5.58
C ASN A 95 22.95 10.58 4.84
N TYR A 96 21.65 10.91 4.73
CA TYR A 96 21.17 12.02 3.92
C TYR A 96 20.32 13.01 4.74
N LYS A 97 20.23 14.24 4.26
CA LYS A 97 19.33 15.24 4.83
C LYS A 97 17.91 15.01 4.33
N GLY A 98 16.91 15.51 5.05
CA GLY A 98 15.51 15.36 4.66
C GLY A 98 15.17 15.90 3.26
N ASP A 99 15.81 16.98 2.82
CA ASP A 99 15.62 17.57 1.49
C ASP A 99 16.23 16.72 0.35
N GLU A 100 17.14 15.80 0.68
CA GLU A 100 17.75 14.83 -0.25
C GLU A 100 16.97 13.50 -0.33
N ILE A 101 15.92 13.34 0.48
CA ILE A 101 15.08 12.13 0.52
C ILE A 101 13.70 12.46 -0.02
N ALA A 102 13.22 11.65 -0.95
CA ALA A 102 11.87 11.76 -1.50
C ALA A 102 11.02 10.53 -1.19
N PHE A 103 9.72 10.75 -1.03
CA PHE A 103 8.72 9.72 -0.76
C PHE A 103 7.67 9.71 -1.87
N ILE A 104 7.42 8.54 -2.44
CA ILE A 104 6.31 8.30 -3.36
C ILE A 104 5.22 7.55 -2.58
N ALA A 105 4.17 8.27 -2.23
CA ALA A 105 2.94 7.75 -1.66
C ALA A 105 2.13 7.02 -2.73
N SER A 106 1.11 6.26 -2.33
CA SER A 106 0.33 5.48 -3.27
C SER A 106 -1.17 5.68 -3.12
N ALA A 107 -1.81 6.02 -4.22
CA ALA A 107 -3.27 6.02 -4.29
C ALA A 107 -3.89 4.61 -4.35
N TYR A 108 -3.07 3.55 -4.35
CA TYR A 108 -3.49 2.16 -4.17
C TYR A 108 -3.35 1.66 -2.73
N SER A 109 -2.71 2.43 -1.86
CA SER A 109 -2.61 2.17 -0.42
C SER A 109 -3.76 2.82 0.34
N THR A 110 -3.97 2.38 1.57
CA THR A 110 -5.01 2.91 2.46
C THR A 110 -4.73 4.36 2.86
N LEU A 111 -5.74 5.02 3.39
CA LEU A 111 -5.58 6.35 3.96
C LEU A 111 -4.59 6.33 5.12
N GLU A 112 -4.65 5.26 5.94
CA GLU A 112 -3.79 5.03 7.09
C GLU A 112 -2.32 4.84 6.68
N ASP A 113 -2.03 4.03 5.67
CA ASP A 113 -0.67 3.84 5.16
C ASP A 113 -0.06 5.18 4.70
N ASN A 114 -0.84 5.95 3.92
CA ASN A 114 -0.38 7.24 3.40
C ASN A 114 -0.21 8.30 4.48
N PHE A 115 -1.08 8.31 5.49
CA PHE A 115 -0.98 9.22 6.63
C PHE A 115 0.29 8.95 7.45
N VAL A 116 0.55 7.68 7.77
CA VAL A 116 1.76 7.31 8.53
C VAL A 116 3.01 7.57 7.71
N LEU A 117 2.99 7.33 6.38
CA LEU A 117 4.10 7.69 5.51
C LEU A 117 4.37 9.20 5.53
N GLN A 118 3.33 10.03 5.45
CA GLN A 118 3.46 11.49 5.48
C GLN A 118 4.02 11.98 6.81
N ARG A 119 3.55 11.44 7.93
CA ARG A 119 4.09 11.74 9.26
C ARG A 119 5.56 11.36 9.36
N PHE A 120 5.90 10.16 8.91
CA PHE A 120 7.28 9.68 8.89
C PHE A 120 8.18 10.60 8.08
N ALA A 121 7.77 10.97 6.86
CA ALA A 121 8.53 11.86 6.01
C ALA A 121 8.77 13.23 6.67
N LYS A 122 7.70 13.86 7.17
CA LYS A 122 7.76 15.24 7.68
C LYS A 122 8.29 15.33 9.10
N GLU A 123 7.77 14.50 10.01
CA GLU A 123 8.04 14.63 11.45
C GLU A 123 9.36 13.94 11.85
N ILE A 124 9.75 12.84 11.19
CA ILE A 124 10.90 12.04 11.55
C ILE A 124 12.10 12.30 10.63
N VAL A 125 11.89 12.23 9.32
CA VAL A 125 12.97 12.42 8.33
C VAL A 125 13.22 13.90 8.05
N GLY A 126 12.21 14.76 8.25
CA GLY A 126 12.30 16.19 7.94
C GLY A 126 12.22 16.48 6.44
N SER A 127 11.51 15.63 5.69
CA SER A 127 11.31 15.79 4.25
C SER A 127 9.90 16.26 3.92
N ASP A 128 9.80 17.35 3.16
CA ASP A 128 8.56 17.80 2.53
C ASP A 128 8.38 17.22 1.11
N ASN A 129 9.33 16.42 0.61
CA ASN A 129 9.33 15.89 -0.73
C ASN A 129 8.50 14.59 -0.78
N ILE A 130 7.18 14.72 -0.70
CA ILE A 130 6.22 13.63 -0.82
C ILE A 130 5.23 13.91 -1.95
N ALA A 131 5.02 12.93 -2.82
CA ALA A 131 4.07 13.02 -3.94
C ALA A 131 3.52 11.62 -4.26
N TYR A 132 2.47 11.52 -5.10
CA TYR A 132 1.96 10.24 -5.59
C TYR A 132 1.90 10.22 -7.13
N ILE A 133 1.90 9.04 -7.73
CA ILE A 133 1.80 8.86 -9.17
C ILE A 133 0.34 8.68 -9.57
N PRO A 134 -0.28 9.63 -10.32
CA PRO A 134 -1.64 9.46 -10.81
C PRO A 134 -1.71 8.37 -11.89
N HIS A 135 -2.88 7.75 -12.03
CA HIS A 135 -3.11 6.76 -13.08
C HIS A 135 -4.46 7.01 -13.75
N ILE A 136 -4.43 7.70 -14.87
CA ILE A 136 -5.60 7.97 -15.70
C ILE A 136 -5.47 7.12 -16.96
N GLU A 137 -6.47 6.28 -17.25
CA GLU A 137 -6.49 5.38 -18.40
C GLU A 137 -7.88 5.30 -19.00
N GLY A 138 -7.99 5.59 -20.31
CA GLY A 138 -9.25 5.60 -21.03
C GLY A 138 -10.17 6.75 -20.63
N GLU A 139 -11.47 6.51 -20.69
CA GLU A 139 -12.52 7.47 -20.36
C GLU A 139 -13.48 6.90 -19.31
N ASP A 140 -14.24 7.78 -18.65
CA ASP A 140 -15.35 7.37 -17.81
C ASP A 140 -16.43 6.70 -18.67
N ASP A 141 -16.88 5.52 -18.30
CA ASP A 141 -18.09 4.98 -18.91
C ASP A 141 -19.36 5.64 -18.32
N LYS A 142 -20.50 5.39 -18.96
CA LYS A 142 -21.78 5.96 -18.51
C LYS A 142 -22.37 5.26 -17.28
N LEU A 143 -21.77 4.16 -16.83
CA LEU A 143 -22.32 3.30 -15.78
C LEU A 143 -21.48 3.30 -14.51
N LEU A 144 -20.27 2.76 -14.55
CA LEU A 144 -19.44 2.50 -13.36
C LEU A 144 -17.96 2.89 -13.52
N LEU A 145 -17.33 2.49 -14.62
CA LEU A 145 -15.90 2.58 -14.78
C LEU A 145 -15.44 4.04 -14.84
N ARG A 146 -14.39 4.34 -14.03
CA ARG A 146 -13.73 5.65 -14.05
C ARG A 146 -12.42 5.57 -14.83
N ALA A 147 -12.09 6.64 -15.53
CA ALA A 147 -10.78 6.82 -16.16
C ALA A 147 -9.66 6.85 -15.11
N ASP A 148 -9.93 7.47 -13.98
CA ASP A 148 -9.03 7.44 -12.83
C ASP A 148 -9.01 6.03 -12.22
N LYS A 149 -7.85 5.34 -12.36
CA LYS A 149 -7.62 3.98 -11.86
C LYS A 149 -7.10 3.97 -10.42
N THR A 150 -6.96 5.13 -9.80
CA THR A 150 -6.48 5.25 -8.42
C THR A 150 -7.62 5.25 -7.42
N PRO A 151 -7.79 4.20 -6.61
CA PRO A 151 -8.96 4.05 -5.72
C PRO A 151 -8.97 5.06 -4.57
N ASN A 152 -7.82 5.63 -4.19
CA ASN A 152 -7.65 6.50 -3.01
C ASN A 152 -7.03 7.87 -3.32
N ALA A 153 -7.12 8.37 -4.55
CA ALA A 153 -6.58 9.70 -4.87
C ALA A 153 -7.22 10.81 -4.03
N ASN A 154 -8.53 10.72 -3.74
CA ASN A 154 -9.19 11.67 -2.85
C ASN A 154 -8.71 11.57 -1.39
N GLY A 155 -8.31 10.39 -0.92
CA GLY A 155 -7.67 10.24 0.38
C GLY A 155 -6.34 10.97 0.46
N LEU A 156 -5.50 10.83 -0.58
CA LEU A 156 -4.24 11.57 -0.68
C LEU A 156 -4.46 13.08 -0.70
N LYS A 157 -5.48 13.53 -1.45
CA LYS A 157 -5.87 14.95 -1.48
C LYS A 157 -6.30 15.47 -0.10
N LEU A 158 -7.04 14.67 0.67
CA LEU A 158 -7.40 15.03 2.07
C LEU A 158 -6.17 15.17 2.96
N LEU A 159 -5.13 14.36 2.73
CA LEU A 159 -3.84 14.45 3.42
C LEU A 159 -2.97 15.61 2.92
N GLY A 160 -3.36 16.30 1.83
CA GLY A 160 -2.53 17.32 1.19
C GLY A 160 -1.31 16.75 0.46
N ILE A 161 -1.37 15.50 0.02
CA ILE A 161 -0.34 14.88 -0.82
C ILE A 161 -0.73 15.10 -2.29
N GLU A 162 0.12 15.82 -3.01
CA GLU A 162 -0.14 16.22 -4.40
C GLU A 162 0.37 15.19 -5.42
N PRO A 163 -0.18 15.17 -6.63
CA PRO A 163 0.36 14.39 -7.72
C PRO A 163 1.80 14.79 -8.03
N ILE A 164 2.61 13.82 -8.44
CA ILE A 164 3.97 14.09 -8.94
C ILE A 164 3.91 15.06 -10.13
N ASN A 165 4.81 16.01 -10.16
CA ASN A 165 4.89 17.03 -11.21
C ASN A 165 6.29 17.10 -11.84
N GLY A 166 6.42 17.87 -12.92
CA GLY A 166 7.69 18.00 -13.63
C GLY A 166 8.85 18.45 -12.75
N LYS A 167 8.63 19.38 -11.80
CA LYS A 167 9.68 19.83 -10.88
C LYS A 167 10.17 18.70 -9.96
N PHE A 168 9.28 17.83 -9.52
CA PHE A 168 9.66 16.68 -8.71
C PHE A 168 10.47 15.68 -9.53
N ILE A 169 10.06 15.40 -10.76
CA ILE A 169 10.78 14.53 -11.70
C ILE A 169 12.16 15.13 -12.03
N ASP A 170 12.25 16.43 -12.28
CA ASP A 170 13.53 17.11 -12.55
C ASP A 170 14.49 16.99 -11.37
N LYS A 171 14.01 17.08 -10.13
CA LYS A 171 14.84 16.84 -8.93
C LYS A 171 15.42 15.41 -8.88
N ILE A 172 14.63 14.40 -9.29
CA ILE A 172 15.14 13.01 -9.39
C ILE A 172 16.24 12.94 -10.47
N LEU A 173 15.93 13.42 -11.67
CA LEU A 173 16.83 13.34 -12.82
C LEU A 173 18.15 14.10 -12.60
N ASN A 174 18.08 15.24 -11.91
CA ASN A 174 19.26 16.02 -11.52
C ASN A 174 19.96 15.48 -10.26
N LYS A 175 19.58 14.29 -9.75
CA LYS A 175 20.16 13.64 -8.58
C LYS A 175 20.17 14.51 -7.31
N GLN A 176 19.17 15.39 -7.19
CA GLN A 176 18.97 16.16 -5.96
C GLN A 176 18.41 15.26 -4.85
N PHE A 177 17.59 14.26 -5.21
CA PHE A 177 17.21 13.20 -4.31
C PHE A 177 18.22 12.07 -4.38
N LYS A 178 18.86 11.78 -3.25
CA LYS A 178 19.80 10.67 -3.08
C LYS A 178 19.09 9.36 -2.77
N MET A 179 17.98 9.47 -2.05
CA MET A 179 17.16 8.34 -1.69
C MET A 179 15.71 8.59 -2.11
N VAL A 180 15.07 7.57 -2.68
CA VAL A 180 13.63 7.58 -2.99
C VAL A 180 12.98 6.36 -2.36
N TYR A 181 11.99 6.60 -1.50
CA TYR A 181 11.14 5.57 -0.91
C TYR A 181 9.82 5.49 -1.68
N ILE A 182 9.50 4.32 -2.24
CA ILE A 182 8.31 4.10 -3.06
C ILE A 182 7.40 3.10 -2.37
N MET A 183 6.18 3.54 -2.02
CA MET A 183 5.19 2.69 -1.35
C MET A 183 4.10 2.24 -2.34
N ASN A 184 3.95 0.93 -2.52
CA ASN A 184 2.87 0.29 -3.30
C ASN A 184 2.56 0.95 -4.65
N ASP A 185 3.59 1.43 -5.32
CA ASP A 185 3.48 2.07 -6.61
C ASP A 185 4.65 1.66 -7.54
N SER A 186 4.56 2.04 -8.81
CA SER A 186 5.55 1.72 -9.83
C SER A 186 5.92 2.96 -10.62
N LEU A 187 7.22 3.17 -10.79
CA LEU A 187 7.73 4.21 -11.69
C LEU A 187 7.34 3.97 -13.15
N GLY A 188 6.94 2.73 -13.50
CA GLY A 188 6.60 2.33 -14.88
C GLY A 188 5.46 3.11 -15.54
N ARG A 189 4.70 3.91 -14.78
CA ARG A 189 3.67 4.81 -15.31
C ARG A 189 4.18 6.22 -15.61
N LEU A 190 5.40 6.53 -15.24
CA LEU A 190 6.01 7.83 -15.55
C LEU A 190 6.62 7.81 -16.94
N GLU A 191 6.53 8.93 -17.65
CA GLU A 191 7.37 9.16 -18.81
C GLU A 191 8.84 9.12 -18.39
N ARG A 192 9.74 8.63 -19.25
CA ARG A 192 11.19 8.51 -18.98
C ARG A 192 11.52 7.57 -17.81
N THR A 193 10.72 6.52 -17.58
CA THR A 193 10.86 5.57 -16.46
C THR A 193 12.29 5.05 -16.28
N GLU A 194 12.95 4.60 -17.36
CA GLU A 194 14.31 4.06 -17.30
C GLU A 194 15.35 5.11 -16.87
N GLU A 195 15.20 6.33 -17.35
CA GLU A 195 16.10 7.43 -16.99
C GLU A 195 15.91 7.83 -15.51
N ILE A 196 14.65 7.92 -15.07
CA ILE A 196 14.31 8.16 -13.67
C ILE A 196 14.90 7.06 -12.78
N ALA A 197 14.68 5.80 -13.12
CA ALA A 197 15.16 4.67 -12.32
C ALA A 197 16.70 4.63 -12.23
N LYS A 198 17.41 4.99 -13.30
CA LYS A 198 18.89 5.10 -13.32
C LYS A 198 19.41 6.30 -12.53
N SER A 199 18.59 7.33 -12.33
CA SER A 199 19.00 8.54 -11.61
C SER A 199 18.88 8.42 -10.10
N ILE A 200 18.13 7.42 -9.60
CA ILE A 200 17.96 7.16 -8.18
C ILE A 200 19.16 6.35 -7.67
N GLU A 201 19.88 6.89 -6.70
CA GLU A 201 21.05 6.25 -6.09
C GLU A 201 20.61 5.17 -5.10
N ILE A 202 19.73 5.51 -4.17
CA ILE A 202 19.16 4.60 -3.18
C ILE A 202 17.65 4.49 -3.41
N ALA A 203 17.20 3.32 -3.84
CA ALA A 203 15.78 3.01 -4.03
C ALA A 203 15.29 2.04 -2.97
N VAL A 204 14.33 2.46 -2.15
CA VAL A 204 13.60 1.58 -1.23
C VAL A 204 12.22 1.34 -1.79
N LEU A 205 11.92 0.09 -2.12
CA LEU A 205 10.62 -0.33 -2.65
C LEU A 205 9.84 -1.07 -1.56
N HIS A 206 8.78 -0.46 -1.06
CA HIS A 206 7.84 -1.08 -0.13
C HIS A 206 6.59 -1.48 -0.91
N ILE A 207 6.63 -2.66 -1.52
CA ILE A 207 5.69 -3.09 -2.56
C ILE A 207 5.16 -4.50 -2.33
N SER A 208 3.98 -4.80 -2.84
CA SER A 208 3.38 -6.13 -2.78
C SER A 208 3.88 -7.07 -3.89
N ASN A 209 4.15 -6.52 -5.06
CA ASN A 209 4.55 -7.28 -6.25
C ASN A 209 5.71 -6.60 -6.96
N PHE A 210 6.62 -7.41 -7.50
CA PHE A 210 7.70 -6.94 -8.36
C PHE A 210 7.16 -6.40 -9.68
N TYR A 211 7.82 -5.37 -10.20
CA TYR A 211 7.65 -4.81 -11.53
C TYR A 211 9.02 -4.68 -12.21
N GLU A 212 9.05 -4.29 -13.48
CA GLU A 212 10.24 -4.34 -14.32
C GLU A 212 11.48 -3.69 -13.68
N GLN A 213 11.34 -2.51 -13.08
CA GLN A 213 12.46 -1.77 -12.48
C GLN A 213 12.82 -2.21 -11.05
N SER A 214 12.08 -3.17 -10.47
CA SER A 214 12.30 -3.59 -9.07
C SER A 214 13.68 -4.17 -8.83
N HIS A 215 14.32 -4.73 -9.88
CA HIS A 215 15.68 -5.24 -9.80
C HIS A 215 16.74 -4.17 -9.46
N LYS A 216 16.42 -2.87 -9.63
CA LYS A 216 17.30 -1.75 -9.30
C LYS A 216 17.22 -1.30 -7.83
N ALA A 217 16.32 -1.88 -7.06
CA ALA A 217 16.15 -1.51 -5.65
C ALA A 217 17.40 -1.79 -4.80
N THR A 218 17.62 -0.95 -3.81
CA THR A 218 18.60 -1.17 -2.73
C THR A 218 17.99 -2.06 -1.65
N VAL A 219 16.73 -1.79 -1.30
CA VAL A 219 15.95 -2.58 -0.34
C VAL A 219 14.55 -2.78 -0.90
N VAL A 220 14.00 -4.00 -0.75
CA VAL A 220 12.61 -4.33 -1.04
C VAL A 220 11.94 -4.82 0.24
N LEU A 221 10.85 -4.15 0.62
CA LEU A 221 10.04 -4.48 1.79
C LEU A 221 8.69 -5.03 1.29
N PRO A 222 8.28 -6.24 1.68
CA PRO A 222 7.02 -6.83 1.24
C PRO A 222 5.82 -6.14 1.89
N SER A 223 5.03 -5.44 1.10
CA SER A 223 3.79 -4.81 1.54
C SER A 223 2.61 -5.74 1.38
N ALA A 224 1.71 -5.72 2.34
CA ALA A 224 0.43 -6.41 2.25
C ALA A 224 -0.48 -5.73 1.21
N THR A 225 -1.30 -6.52 0.53
CA THR A 225 -2.28 -6.05 -0.45
C THR A 225 -3.57 -5.62 0.23
N TYR A 226 -4.47 -4.96 -0.52
CA TYR A 226 -5.78 -4.55 -0.01
C TYR A 226 -6.64 -5.70 0.56
N ALA A 227 -6.39 -6.93 0.13
CA ALA A 227 -7.13 -8.11 0.62
C ALA A 227 -6.49 -8.73 1.87
N GLU A 228 -5.38 -8.22 2.34
CA GLU A 228 -4.60 -8.72 3.48
C GLU A 228 -4.64 -7.77 4.69
N ILE A 229 -5.21 -6.56 4.56
CA ILE A 229 -5.17 -5.51 5.57
C ILE A 229 -6.56 -4.94 5.89
N ASN A 230 -6.66 -4.31 7.05
CA ASN A 230 -7.70 -3.32 7.34
C ASN A 230 -7.27 -1.95 6.83
N GLY A 231 -8.23 -1.09 6.55
CA GLY A 231 -7.96 0.29 6.18
C GLY A 231 -9.13 0.95 5.46
N THR A 232 -8.94 2.20 5.09
CA THR A 232 -9.96 2.99 4.40
C THR A 232 -9.45 3.54 3.08
N PHE A 233 -10.39 3.69 2.14
CA PHE A 233 -10.21 4.40 0.88
C PHE A 233 -11.24 5.52 0.78
N VAL A 234 -10.88 6.60 0.11
CA VAL A 234 -11.79 7.71 -0.17
C VAL A 234 -12.05 7.78 -1.67
N ASN A 235 -13.25 7.42 -2.09
CA ASN A 235 -13.61 7.33 -3.49
C ASN A 235 -13.75 8.71 -4.17
N PHE A 236 -14.02 8.73 -5.48
CA PHE A 236 -14.17 9.98 -6.26
C PHE A 236 -15.31 10.90 -5.79
N GLN A 237 -16.29 10.38 -5.05
CA GLN A 237 -17.38 11.15 -4.42
C GLN A 237 -17.04 11.60 -3.00
N SER A 238 -15.80 11.45 -2.55
CA SER A 238 -15.34 11.72 -1.19
C SER A 238 -16.02 10.83 -0.13
N ARG A 239 -16.53 9.66 -0.52
CA ARG A 239 -17.05 8.68 0.43
C ARG A 239 -15.90 7.85 1.00
N VAL A 240 -15.80 7.84 2.32
CA VAL A 240 -14.87 6.96 3.07
C VAL A 240 -15.45 5.56 3.09
N GLN A 241 -14.66 4.57 2.69
CA GLN A 241 -15.08 3.18 2.59
C GLN A 241 -14.01 2.27 3.20
N ARG A 242 -14.43 1.33 4.03
CA ARG A 242 -13.54 0.40 4.71
C ARG A 242 -13.28 -0.86 3.89
N ILE A 243 -12.03 -1.32 3.89
CA ILE A 243 -11.61 -2.66 3.47
C ILE A 243 -11.32 -3.53 4.70
N LYS A 244 -11.44 -4.84 4.51
CA LYS A 244 -11.15 -5.85 5.54
C LYS A 244 -10.31 -6.97 4.96
N PRO A 245 -9.41 -7.59 5.76
CA PRO A 245 -8.58 -8.70 5.30
C PRO A 245 -9.46 -9.91 4.96
N ALA A 246 -9.32 -10.40 3.74
CA ALA A 246 -9.95 -11.62 3.23
C ALA A 246 -8.96 -12.79 3.17
N VAL A 247 -7.68 -12.50 2.98
CA VAL A 247 -6.55 -13.44 2.98
C VAL A 247 -5.60 -13.13 4.13
N ALA A 248 -4.94 -14.16 4.64
CA ALA A 248 -4.03 -14.07 5.76
C ALA A 248 -2.57 -13.96 5.28
N THR A 249 -1.80 -13.12 5.95
CA THR A 249 -0.33 -13.09 5.91
C THR A 249 0.25 -13.87 7.09
N LEU A 250 1.57 -13.97 7.21
CA LEU A 250 2.22 -14.56 8.38
C LEU A 250 1.94 -13.73 9.63
N GLU A 251 1.85 -12.41 9.50
CA GLU A 251 1.50 -11.50 10.57
C GLU A 251 0.17 -10.79 10.26
N GLN A 252 -0.93 -11.45 10.63
CA GLN A 252 -2.26 -10.91 10.37
C GLN A 252 -2.73 -9.96 11.46
N GLU A 253 -3.14 -8.75 11.07
CA GLU A 253 -3.88 -7.83 11.93
C GLU A 253 -5.36 -8.23 11.96
N ARG A 254 -5.92 -8.35 13.17
CA ARG A 254 -7.37 -8.53 13.39
C ARG A 254 -7.86 -7.48 14.35
N LEU A 255 -8.79 -6.66 13.90
CA LEU A 255 -9.49 -5.74 14.78
C LEU A 255 -10.52 -6.50 15.63
N PRO A 256 -10.82 -6.03 16.86
CA PRO A 256 -11.79 -6.67 17.74
C PRO A 256 -13.16 -6.92 17.10
N GLY A 257 -13.63 -6.03 16.22
CA GLY A 257 -14.88 -6.17 15.48
C GLY A 257 -14.84 -7.12 14.28
N ASP A 258 -13.65 -7.56 13.86
CA ASP A 258 -13.47 -8.48 12.72
C ASP A 258 -13.49 -9.96 13.12
N PHE A 259 -13.62 -10.24 14.42
CA PHE A 259 -13.92 -11.57 14.91
C PHE A 259 -15.37 -11.94 14.57
N ALA A 260 -15.62 -12.21 13.29
CA ALA A 260 -16.81 -12.97 12.92
C ALA A 260 -16.65 -14.35 13.54
N VAL A 261 -17.26 -14.55 14.70
CA VAL A 261 -17.26 -15.83 15.39
C VAL A 261 -18.00 -16.82 14.50
N SER A 262 -17.26 -17.60 13.74
CA SER A 262 -17.84 -18.71 13.00
C SER A 262 -18.41 -19.72 14.00
N ARG A 263 -19.36 -20.54 13.54
CA ARG A 263 -19.92 -21.61 14.37
C ARG A 263 -18.82 -22.54 14.92
N LEU A 264 -17.68 -22.61 14.24
CA LEU A 264 -16.52 -23.42 14.58
C LEU A 264 -15.60 -22.73 15.60
N ASP A 265 -15.55 -21.41 15.65
CA ASP A 265 -14.79 -20.67 16.65
C ASP A 265 -15.35 -20.87 18.06
N LYS A 266 -16.67 -21.15 18.19
CA LYS A 266 -17.32 -21.53 19.45
C LYS A 266 -16.79 -22.85 20.02
N PHE A 267 -16.14 -23.69 19.22
CA PHE A 267 -15.55 -24.97 19.63
C PHE A 267 -14.03 -24.94 19.71
N GLY A 268 -13.41 -23.75 19.75
CA GLY A 268 -11.97 -23.59 19.85
C GLY A 268 -11.20 -24.00 18.60
N ALA A 269 -11.87 -24.07 17.46
CA ALA A 269 -11.20 -24.27 16.17
C ALA A 269 -10.59 -22.96 15.72
N HIS A 270 -9.26 -22.84 15.75
CA HIS A 270 -8.56 -21.71 15.18
C HIS A 270 -8.82 -21.66 13.67
N ASN A 271 -9.08 -20.46 13.13
CA ASN A 271 -9.23 -20.22 11.68
C ASN A 271 -8.06 -20.79 10.86
N ASP A 272 -6.90 -20.95 11.47
CA ASP A 272 -5.70 -21.52 10.86
C ASP A 272 -5.81 -22.97 10.38
N ARG A 273 -6.78 -23.73 10.89
CA ARG A 273 -7.03 -25.10 10.42
C ARG A 273 -7.61 -25.16 9.00
N TRP A 274 -8.16 -24.06 8.51
CA TRP A 274 -8.87 -23.99 7.23
C TRP A 274 -8.12 -23.25 6.15
N THR A 275 -7.05 -22.53 6.50
CA THR A 275 -6.19 -21.82 5.56
C THR A 275 -4.96 -22.66 5.24
N LYS A 276 -5.05 -23.53 4.25
CA LYS A 276 -3.94 -24.37 3.77
C LYS A 276 -3.05 -23.68 2.74
N GLY A 277 -3.40 -22.49 2.30
CA GLY A 277 -2.69 -21.77 1.25
C GLY A 277 -1.41 -21.09 1.74
N THR A 278 -0.61 -20.66 0.79
CA THR A 278 0.61 -19.86 0.99
C THR A 278 0.28 -18.57 1.74
N ARG A 279 1.07 -18.24 2.75
CA ARG A 279 1.05 -16.97 3.46
C ARG A 279 2.34 -16.24 3.20
N PHE A 280 2.24 -15.00 2.79
CA PHE A 280 3.40 -14.18 2.53
C PHE A 280 3.88 -13.48 3.81
N ASN A 281 5.18 -13.23 3.92
CA ASN A 281 5.77 -12.44 4.99
C ASN A 281 5.63 -10.93 4.69
N ALA A 282 4.40 -10.53 4.40
CA ALA A 282 4.04 -9.15 4.08
C ALA A 282 3.34 -8.51 5.28
N ARG A 283 3.57 -7.21 5.46
CA ARG A 283 3.02 -6.42 6.57
C ARG A 283 2.27 -5.20 6.04
N PRO A 284 1.26 -4.67 6.77
CA PRO A 284 0.69 -3.36 6.48
C PRO A 284 1.78 -2.29 6.43
N ALA A 285 1.72 -1.38 5.45
CA ALA A 285 2.79 -0.41 5.28
C ALA A 285 2.91 0.54 6.47
N TRP A 286 1.78 0.99 7.04
CA TRP A 286 1.78 1.84 8.23
C TRP A 286 2.56 1.22 9.40
N LYS A 287 2.45 -0.11 9.58
CA LYS A 287 3.12 -0.83 10.67
C LYS A 287 4.63 -0.87 10.50
N VAL A 288 5.11 -1.17 9.29
CA VAL A 288 6.55 -1.17 8.97
C VAL A 288 7.14 0.23 9.13
N ILE A 289 6.42 1.25 8.66
CA ILE A 289 6.86 2.65 8.79
C ILE A 289 6.89 3.08 10.26
N SER A 290 5.91 2.66 11.07
CA SER A 290 5.90 2.91 12.52
C SER A 290 7.08 2.22 13.23
N GLN A 291 7.47 1.01 12.80
CA GLN A 291 8.66 0.34 13.30
C GLN A 291 9.94 1.12 12.96
N MET A 292 10.05 1.64 11.74
CA MET A 292 11.18 2.49 11.36
C MET A 292 11.24 3.77 12.19
N ALA A 293 10.10 4.42 12.43
CA ALA A 293 10.01 5.60 13.29
C ALA A 293 10.51 5.30 14.71
N LYS A 294 10.10 4.16 15.29
CA LYS A 294 10.53 3.71 16.61
C LYS A 294 12.04 3.51 16.70
N VAL A 295 12.65 2.90 15.69
CA VAL A 295 14.12 2.72 15.62
C VAL A 295 14.84 4.07 15.52
N LEU A 296 14.22 5.08 14.91
CA LEU A 296 14.74 6.46 14.84
C LEU A 296 14.47 7.29 16.13
N GLY A 297 13.90 6.66 17.16
CA GLY A 297 13.66 7.28 18.47
C GLY A 297 12.33 8.03 18.60
N SER A 298 11.39 7.80 17.69
CA SER A 298 10.07 8.41 17.74
C SER A 298 8.97 7.35 17.60
N GLU A 299 8.07 7.28 18.55
CA GLU A 299 6.98 6.29 18.55
C GLU A 299 5.66 6.97 18.21
N PHE A 300 4.95 6.46 17.18
CA PHE A 300 3.64 6.94 16.80
C PHE A 300 2.52 6.42 17.74
N GLY A 301 2.78 5.32 18.44
CA GLY A 301 1.90 4.77 19.49
C GLY A 301 0.69 4.03 18.94
N TYR A 302 0.73 3.51 17.71
CA TYR A 302 -0.37 2.75 17.12
C TYR A 302 -0.16 1.24 17.29
N ASP A 303 -1.15 0.57 17.85
CA ASP A 303 -1.20 -0.89 17.96
C ASP A 303 -2.00 -1.53 16.81
N ASN A 304 -2.94 -0.79 16.21
CA ASN A 304 -3.80 -1.27 15.13
C ASN A 304 -4.23 -0.15 14.18
N THR A 305 -4.84 -0.53 13.07
CA THR A 305 -5.28 0.39 12.01
C THR A 305 -6.38 1.34 12.47
N GLU A 306 -7.24 0.94 13.42
CA GLU A 306 -8.30 1.78 13.98
C GLU A 306 -7.72 3.00 14.69
N GLU A 307 -6.67 2.82 15.50
CA GLU A 307 -5.98 3.93 16.18
C GLU A 307 -5.31 4.91 15.22
N VAL A 308 -4.80 4.40 14.08
CA VAL A 308 -4.30 5.29 13.00
C VAL A 308 -5.45 6.12 12.43
N PHE A 309 -6.61 5.49 12.17
CA PHE A 309 -7.77 6.21 11.65
C PHE A 309 -8.33 7.23 12.63
N ASP A 310 -8.35 6.93 13.92
CA ASP A 310 -8.78 7.86 14.98
C ASP A 310 -7.88 9.11 15.00
N ASP A 311 -6.56 8.95 14.86
CA ASP A 311 -5.64 10.08 14.74
C ASP A 311 -5.87 10.89 13.47
N ILE A 312 -6.16 10.24 12.34
CA ILE A 312 -6.56 10.90 11.09
C ILE A 312 -7.84 11.71 11.29
N ALA A 313 -8.87 11.10 11.88
CA ALA A 313 -10.15 11.75 12.12
C ALA A 313 -10.04 12.96 13.09
N ALA A 314 -9.12 12.89 14.05
CA ALA A 314 -8.82 13.99 14.94
C ALA A 314 -8.10 15.17 14.24
N LYS A 315 -7.27 14.89 13.22
CA LYS A 315 -6.44 15.91 12.54
C LYS A 315 -7.08 16.47 11.27
N ILE A 316 -7.96 15.71 10.62
CA ILE A 316 -8.58 16.10 9.36
C ILE A 316 -10.04 16.49 9.58
N PRO A 317 -10.40 17.79 9.52
CA PRO A 317 -11.75 18.25 9.82
C PRO A 317 -12.86 17.57 9.00
N ALA A 318 -12.59 17.21 7.75
CA ALA A 318 -13.53 16.52 6.87
C ALA A 318 -13.90 15.10 7.35
N LEU A 319 -13.12 14.51 8.25
CA LEU A 319 -13.29 13.16 8.81
C LEU A 319 -13.67 13.19 10.31
N ALA A 320 -13.84 14.40 10.89
CA ALA A 320 -14.12 14.54 12.31
C ALA A 320 -15.38 13.76 12.73
N GLY A 321 -15.27 12.98 13.80
CA GLY A 321 -16.35 12.15 14.34
C GLY A 321 -16.59 10.83 13.60
N MET A 322 -15.80 10.49 12.58
CA MET A 322 -15.81 9.16 11.99
C MET A 322 -14.99 8.18 12.83
N SER A 323 -15.42 6.93 12.87
CA SER A 323 -14.71 5.79 13.48
C SER A 323 -14.92 4.53 12.64
N TYR A 324 -14.15 3.51 12.90
CA TYR A 324 -14.31 2.19 12.25
C TYR A 324 -15.63 1.51 12.62
#